data_b59da67e7e8e4ffcccbf4bbae32f88e3
#
_entry.id   b59da67e7e8e4ffcccbf4bbae32f88e3
#
_cell.length_a   1.000
_cell.length_b   1.000
_cell.length_c   1.000
_cell.angle_alpha   90.00
_cell.angle_beta   90.00
_cell.angle_gamma   90.00
#
_symmetry.space_group_name_H-M   'P 1'
#
loop_
_entity.id
_entity.type
_entity.pdbx_description
1 polymer ?
#
loop_
_entity_poly.entity_id
_entity_poly.type
_entity_poly.pdbx_seq_one_letter_code
_entity_poly.pdbx_strand_id
1 'polypeptide(L)'
;MKDFGVLPYNSWTVYSLPFGSAIEGVLLSFALADKINLLRKEKEEADAQRIKTIETQNEILETKVQQRTVQLEEAKDYIQSQYDDLRMTQKQLVESEKLAGLGQMTAGIAHELNNPINFVSSNVGPLQRDIQDLLSLIDSYQSLGQSPTAEEMQTIQKQCKDLDIDFLKQEIHMLMKGIEEGSKRTAEIVRGLRIFARTDKDTLVPGNINECINSTVVVMKGVTKGHVTVLREMCSDMPEIECFPGKLNQVIANLITNAIQATRIPGRNADQRVVRIRSEYDEHYVRVSIKDNGCGIDDTTMEKIFVPFYTTKAVGEGTGLGLAIARGIIEEHLGRIEVISAPGKGSEFILHLPRNRNEATRTAA
;
A
#
# COMPACT_ATOMS: atom_id res chain seq x y z
N MET A 1 -48.06 -15.78 -96.81
CA MET A 1 -49.04 -16.35 -97.76
C MET A 1 -49.04 -15.66 -99.08
N LYS A 2 -48.71 -14.39 -99.22
CA LYS A 2 -48.63 -13.55 -100.44
C LYS A 2 -47.56 -14.01 -101.41
N ASP A 3 -46.45 -14.45 -100.93
CA ASP A 3 -45.31 -14.91 -101.74
C ASP A 3 -45.40 -16.37 -102.22
N PHE A 4 -46.46 -17.10 -101.77
CA PHE A 4 -46.77 -18.49 -102.23
C PHE A 4 -47.84 -18.51 -103.28
N GLY A 5 -48.25 -17.38 -103.89
CA GLY A 5 -49.21 -17.32 -104.98
C GLY A 5 -50.67 -17.71 -104.66
N VAL A 6 -51.02 -17.74 -103.36
CA VAL A 6 -52.37 -18.17 -102.88
C VAL A 6 -53.38 -16.98 -102.86
N LEU A 7 -52.93 -15.74 -102.94
CA LEU A 7 -53.81 -14.58 -102.95
C LEU A 7 -53.50 -13.67 -104.15
N PRO A 8 -54.51 -13.14 -104.85
CA PRO A 8 -54.33 -12.26 -105.98
C PRO A 8 -53.60 -10.97 -105.59
N TYR A 9 -52.69 -10.52 -106.43
CA TYR A 9 -51.92 -9.29 -106.28
C TYR A 9 -52.86 -8.09 -106.55
N ASN A 10 -53.41 -7.52 -105.45
CA ASN A 10 -54.23 -6.32 -105.51
C ASN A 10 -53.82 -5.31 -104.39
N SER A 11 -54.25 -4.10 -104.45
CA SER A 11 -53.86 -3.03 -103.46
C SER A 11 -54.18 -3.43 -102.02
N TRP A 12 -55.22 -4.21 -101.77
CA TRP A 12 -55.54 -4.69 -100.43
C TRP A 12 -54.52 -5.72 -99.90
N THR A 13 -54.09 -6.63 -100.73
CA THR A 13 -53.13 -7.63 -100.29
C THR A 13 -51.72 -7.07 -100.20
N VAL A 14 -51.39 -6.01 -100.93
CA VAL A 14 -50.06 -5.29 -100.80
C VAL A 14 -49.94 -4.52 -99.52
N TYR A 15 -51.02 -3.87 -99.07
CA TYR A 15 -50.97 -2.96 -97.89
C TYR A 15 -51.50 -3.67 -96.61
N SER A 16 -52.18 -4.84 -96.69
CA SER A 16 -52.73 -5.51 -95.52
C SER A 16 -51.63 -6.00 -94.54
N LEU A 17 -50.50 -6.48 -95.07
CA LEU A 17 -49.39 -6.95 -94.19
C LEU A 17 -48.70 -5.83 -93.46
N PRO A 18 -48.28 -4.72 -94.10
CA PRO A 18 -47.72 -3.57 -93.44
C PRO A 18 -48.71 -2.88 -92.44
N PHE A 19 -50.01 -2.88 -92.81
CA PHE A 19 -51.00 -2.29 -91.92
C PHE A 19 -51.32 -3.19 -90.72
N GLY A 20 -51.35 -4.53 -90.89
CA GLY A 20 -51.49 -5.48 -89.81
C GLY A 20 -50.30 -5.37 -88.79
N SER A 21 -49.07 -5.32 -89.31
CA SER A 21 -47.88 -5.20 -88.48
C SER A 21 -47.79 -3.84 -87.72
N ALA A 22 -48.31 -2.75 -88.34
CA ALA A 22 -48.40 -1.46 -87.70
C ALA A 22 -49.41 -1.46 -86.53
N ILE A 23 -50.58 -2.11 -86.72
CA ILE A 23 -51.60 -2.31 -85.69
C ILE A 23 -51.04 -3.17 -84.53
N GLU A 24 -50.36 -4.28 -84.84
CA GLU A 24 -49.71 -5.15 -83.86
C GLU A 24 -48.67 -4.35 -83.06
N GLY A 25 -47.86 -3.52 -83.69
CA GLY A 25 -46.86 -2.63 -83.03
C GLY A 25 -47.51 -1.66 -82.09
N VAL A 26 -48.63 -1.02 -82.50
CA VAL A 26 -49.40 -0.08 -81.65
C VAL A 26 -50.03 -0.83 -80.46
N LEU A 27 -50.67 -1.95 -80.68
CA LEU A 27 -51.27 -2.80 -79.60
C LEU A 27 -50.21 -3.28 -78.60
N LEU A 28 -49.05 -3.72 -79.09
CA LEU A 28 -47.92 -4.15 -78.28
C LEU A 28 -47.40 -2.97 -77.44
N SER A 29 -47.28 -1.76 -78.05
CA SER A 29 -46.87 -0.55 -77.37
C SER A 29 -47.84 -0.15 -76.22
N PHE A 30 -49.14 -0.29 -76.46
CA PHE A 30 -50.14 -0.04 -75.43
C PHE A 30 -50.05 -1.06 -74.28
N ALA A 31 -49.99 -2.39 -74.68
CA ALA A 31 -49.85 -3.44 -73.69
C ALA A 31 -48.55 -3.29 -72.85
N LEU A 32 -47.43 -2.86 -73.49
CA LEU A 32 -46.18 -2.61 -72.79
C LEU A 32 -46.28 -1.38 -71.86
N ALA A 33 -46.94 -0.29 -72.32
CA ALA A 33 -47.16 0.92 -71.50
C ALA A 33 -48.03 0.60 -70.25
N ASP A 34 -49.11 -0.24 -70.48
CA ASP A 34 -49.97 -0.65 -69.34
C ASP A 34 -49.22 -1.54 -68.38
N LYS A 35 -48.37 -2.46 -68.84
CA LYS A 35 -47.51 -3.28 -67.99
C LYS A 35 -46.49 -2.48 -67.24
N ILE A 36 -45.88 -1.47 -67.86
CA ILE A 36 -44.94 -0.55 -67.21
C ILE A 36 -45.64 0.23 -66.11
N ASN A 37 -46.85 0.75 -66.37
CA ASN A 37 -47.62 1.50 -65.39
C ASN A 37 -48.03 0.60 -64.20
N LEU A 38 -48.46 -0.64 -64.45
CA LEU A 38 -48.73 -1.61 -63.38
C LEU A 38 -47.50 -1.88 -62.52
N LEU A 39 -46.33 -2.18 -63.13
CA LEU A 39 -45.09 -2.43 -62.43
C LEU A 39 -44.60 -1.19 -61.63
N ARG A 40 -44.81 0.01 -62.16
CA ARG A 40 -44.53 1.27 -61.43
C ARG A 40 -45.39 1.37 -60.13
N LYS A 41 -46.70 1.11 -60.27
CA LYS A 41 -47.63 1.17 -59.18
C LYS A 41 -47.30 0.12 -58.10
N GLU A 42 -47.00 -1.11 -58.50
CA GLU A 42 -46.55 -2.17 -57.57
C GLU A 42 -45.25 -1.80 -56.84
N LYS A 43 -44.31 -1.17 -57.59
CA LYS A 43 -43.05 -0.70 -56.98
C LYS A 43 -43.29 0.44 -55.99
N GLU A 44 -44.11 1.45 -56.32
CA GLU A 44 -44.46 2.57 -55.45
C GLU A 44 -45.14 2.06 -54.14
N GLU A 45 -46.06 1.12 -54.26
CA GLU A 45 -46.70 0.49 -53.09
C GLU A 45 -45.73 -0.29 -52.23
N ALA A 46 -44.80 -1.06 -52.86
CA ALA A 46 -43.74 -1.79 -52.13
C ALA A 46 -42.76 -0.86 -51.46
N ASP A 47 -42.34 0.23 -52.14
CA ASP A 47 -41.42 1.22 -51.55
C ASP A 47 -42.10 1.98 -50.38
N ALA A 48 -43.38 2.32 -50.51
CA ALA A 48 -44.17 2.94 -49.44
C ALA A 48 -44.26 2.00 -48.20
N GLN A 49 -44.52 0.70 -48.43
CA GLN A 49 -44.51 -0.29 -47.36
C GLN A 49 -43.15 -0.45 -46.69
N ARG A 50 -42.06 -0.44 -47.47
CA ARG A 50 -40.69 -0.51 -46.93
C ARG A 50 -40.38 0.73 -46.06
N ILE A 51 -40.71 1.94 -46.56
CA ILE A 51 -40.50 3.19 -45.78
C ILE A 51 -41.22 3.09 -44.47
N LYS A 52 -42.50 2.72 -44.46
CA LYS A 52 -43.30 2.58 -43.24
C LYS A 52 -42.74 1.56 -42.26
N THR A 53 -42.22 0.45 -42.78
CA THR A 53 -41.57 -0.59 -41.95
C THR A 53 -40.30 -0.06 -41.32
N ILE A 54 -39.45 0.66 -42.07
CA ILE A 54 -38.22 1.29 -41.58
C ILE A 54 -38.52 2.33 -40.52
N GLU A 55 -39.52 3.18 -40.73
CA GLU A 55 -39.93 4.21 -39.74
C GLU A 55 -40.38 3.53 -38.43
N THR A 56 -41.23 2.48 -38.51
CA THR A 56 -41.66 1.77 -37.30
C THR A 56 -40.50 1.06 -36.60
N GLN A 57 -39.56 0.49 -37.36
CA GLN A 57 -38.37 -0.14 -36.77
C GLN A 57 -37.45 0.90 -36.09
N ASN A 58 -37.30 2.08 -36.69
CA ASN A 58 -36.51 3.18 -36.10
C ASN A 58 -37.13 3.69 -34.79
N GLU A 59 -38.44 3.89 -34.73
CA GLU A 59 -39.14 4.28 -33.49
C GLU A 59 -38.96 3.24 -32.40
N ILE A 60 -39.07 1.93 -32.72
CA ILE A 60 -38.81 0.85 -31.75
C ILE A 60 -37.34 0.87 -31.28
N LEU A 61 -36.41 1.07 -32.22
CA LEU A 61 -34.98 1.11 -31.93
C LEU A 61 -34.63 2.29 -31.04
N GLU A 62 -35.14 3.49 -31.37
CA GLU A 62 -34.95 4.71 -30.56
C GLU A 62 -35.47 4.51 -29.12
N THR A 63 -36.68 3.95 -28.98
CA THR A 63 -37.28 3.63 -27.67
C THR A 63 -36.38 2.66 -26.90
N LYS A 64 -35.86 1.63 -27.57
CA LYS A 64 -35.02 0.61 -26.96
C LYS A 64 -33.64 1.16 -26.58
N VAL A 65 -33.08 2.04 -27.40
CA VAL A 65 -31.82 2.76 -27.09
C VAL A 65 -32.02 3.63 -25.87
N GLN A 66 -33.09 4.41 -25.83
CA GLN A 66 -33.39 5.29 -24.69
C GLN A 66 -33.56 4.47 -23.38
N GLN A 67 -34.31 3.38 -23.42
CA GLN A 67 -34.46 2.50 -22.26
C GLN A 67 -33.13 1.91 -21.78
N ARG A 68 -32.28 1.46 -22.73
CA ARG A 68 -30.96 0.94 -22.39
C ARG A 68 -30.01 1.97 -21.85
N THR A 69 -30.09 3.21 -22.34
CA THR A 69 -29.27 4.32 -21.85
C THR A 69 -29.61 4.62 -20.39
N VAL A 70 -30.92 4.73 -20.06
CA VAL A 70 -31.37 4.94 -18.67
C VAL A 70 -30.91 3.80 -17.75
N GLN A 71 -31.11 2.54 -18.17
CA GLN A 71 -30.66 1.37 -17.39
C GLN A 71 -29.15 1.36 -17.16
N LEU A 72 -28.37 1.79 -18.16
CA LEU A 72 -26.92 1.87 -18.06
C LEU A 72 -26.47 2.96 -17.10
N GLU A 73 -27.13 4.13 -17.10
CA GLU A 73 -26.88 5.21 -16.14
C GLU A 73 -27.19 4.78 -14.71
N GLU A 74 -28.35 4.19 -14.47
CA GLU A 74 -28.74 3.67 -13.15
C GLU A 74 -27.75 2.59 -12.65
N ALA A 75 -27.35 1.66 -13.52
CA ALA A 75 -26.37 0.63 -13.18
C ALA A 75 -24.98 1.24 -12.87
N LYS A 76 -24.56 2.24 -13.63
CA LYS A 76 -23.31 2.99 -13.40
C LYS A 76 -23.33 3.68 -12.04
N ASP A 77 -24.40 4.40 -11.72
CA ASP A 77 -24.53 5.11 -10.45
C ASP A 77 -24.58 4.15 -9.27
N TYR A 78 -25.25 3.02 -9.42
CA TYR A 78 -25.25 1.96 -8.42
C TYR A 78 -23.84 1.37 -8.20
N ILE A 79 -23.12 1.05 -9.26
CA ILE A 79 -21.73 0.53 -9.18
C ILE A 79 -20.81 1.57 -8.53
N GLN A 80 -20.96 2.85 -8.88
CA GLN A 80 -20.16 3.93 -8.29
C GLN A 80 -20.40 4.03 -6.78
N SER A 81 -21.67 3.97 -6.34
CA SER A 81 -22.02 3.98 -4.92
C SER A 81 -21.40 2.78 -4.19
N GLN A 82 -21.50 1.57 -4.74
CA GLN A 82 -20.90 0.37 -4.15
C GLN A 82 -19.37 0.44 -4.08
N TYR A 83 -18.75 1.05 -5.10
CA TYR A 83 -17.30 1.28 -5.12
C TYR A 83 -16.87 2.24 -4.01
N ASP A 84 -17.60 3.32 -3.80
CA ASP A 84 -17.31 4.30 -2.76
C ASP A 84 -17.51 3.71 -1.35
N ASP A 85 -18.57 2.93 -1.13
CA ASP A 85 -18.81 2.19 0.12
C ASP A 85 -17.69 1.16 0.40
N LEU A 86 -17.28 0.41 -0.62
CA LEU A 86 -16.20 -0.56 -0.51
C LEU A 86 -14.88 0.14 -0.15
N ARG A 87 -14.58 1.27 -0.79
CA ARG A 87 -13.38 2.07 -0.52
C ARG A 87 -13.36 2.60 0.91
N MET A 88 -14.51 3.06 1.39
CA MET A 88 -14.67 3.54 2.77
C MET A 88 -14.46 2.40 3.78
N THR A 89 -15.06 1.25 3.52
CA THR A 89 -14.90 0.05 4.36
C THR A 89 -13.45 -0.45 4.39
N GLN A 90 -12.78 -0.47 3.24
CA GLN A 90 -11.36 -0.81 3.18
C GLN A 90 -10.50 0.16 4.02
N LYS A 91 -10.77 1.47 3.93
CA LYS A 91 -10.08 2.47 4.73
C LYS A 91 -10.28 2.24 6.22
N GLN A 92 -11.51 1.95 6.66
CA GLN A 92 -11.82 1.63 8.05
C GLN A 92 -11.14 0.35 8.53
N LEU A 93 -11.07 -0.68 7.69
CA LEU A 93 -10.37 -1.93 8.02
C LEU A 93 -8.86 -1.72 8.19
N VAL A 94 -8.23 -0.95 7.29
CA VAL A 94 -6.81 -0.59 7.40
C VAL A 94 -6.53 0.18 8.68
N GLU A 95 -7.39 1.13 9.04
CA GLU A 95 -7.27 1.92 10.27
C GLU A 95 -7.48 1.05 11.52
N SER A 96 -8.46 0.17 11.50
CA SER A 96 -8.71 -0.79 12.57
C SER A 96 -7.54 -1.77 12.77
N GLU A 97 -6.94 -2.25 11.69
CA GLU A 97 -5.77 -3.14 11.77
C GLU A 97 -4.53 -2.39 12.27
N LYS A 98 -4.34 -1.11 11.87
CA LYS A 98 -3.30 -0.25 12.42
C LYS A 98 -3.46 -0.10 13.94
N LEU A 99 -4.69 0.14 14.42
CA LEU A 99 -5.01 0.24 15.84
C LEU A 99 -4.82 -1.11 16.56
N ALA A 100 -5.24 -2.21 15.97
CA ALA A 100 -5.04 -3.55 16.53
C ALA A 100 -3.55 -3.90 16.64
N GLY A 101 -2.76 -3.60 15.61
CA GLY A 101 -1.29 -3.76 15.64
C GLY A 101 -0.64 -2.89 16.72
N LEU A 102 -1.09 -1.64 16.88
CA LEU A 102 -0.65 -0.75 17.96
C LEU A 102 -1.07 -1.30 19.33
N GLY A 103 -2.30 -1.80 19.47
CA GLY A 103 -2.81 -2.44 20.69
C GLY A 103 -1.97 -3.63 21.12
N GLN A 104 -1.60 -4.50 20.19
CA GLN A 104 -0.74 -5.66 20.47
C GLN A 104 0.69 -5.23 20.91
N MET A 105 1.16 -4.06 20.42
CA MET A 105 2.46 -3.50 20.81
C MET A 105 2.40 -2.66 22.09
N THR A 106 1.22 -2.22 22.54
CA THR A 106 1.07 -1.24 23.64
C THR A 106 1.73 -1.74 24.93
N ALA A 107 1.57 -3.01 25.27
CA ALA A 107 2.22 -3.59 26.48
C ALA A 107 3.76 -3.55 26.35
N GLY A 108 4.30 -3.90 25.18
CA GLY A 108 5.74 -3.84 24.92
C GLY A 108 6.30 -2.43 24.92
N ILE A 109 5.55 -1.47 24.35
CA ILE A 109 5.91 -0.06 24.33
C ILE A 109 5.92 0.53 25.75
N ALA A 110 4.88 0.24 26.54
CA ALA A 110 4.81 0.68 27.95
C ALA A 110 6.00 0.15 28.75
N HIS A 111 6.35 -1.11 28.55
CA HIS A 111 7.51 -1.72 29.20
C HIS A 111 8.84 -1.07 28.76
N GLU A 112 9.02 -0.85 27.45
CA GLU A 112 10.24 -0.22 26.91
C GLU A 112 10.35 1.27 27.27
N LEU A 113 9.24 2.01 27.49
CA LEU A 113 9.22 3.36 28.02
C LEU A 113 9.55 3.39 29.51
N ASN A 114 8.97 2.48 30.29
CA ASN A 114 9.22 2.42 31.72
C ASN A 114 10.68 2.07 32.06
N ASN A 115 11.36 1.29 31.23
CA ASN A 115 12.77 0.92 31.47
C ASN A 115 13.70 2.13 31.57
N PRO A 116 13.82 3.04 30.56
CA PRO A 116 14.68 4.20 30.66
C PRO A 116 14.18 5.21 31.70
N ILE A 117 12.86 5.33 31.93
CA ILE A 117 12.29 6.18 32.98
C ILE A 117 12.72 5.68 34.36
N ASN A 118 12.60 4.38 34.62
CA ASN A 118 13.07 3.78 35.86
C ASN A 118 14.58 3.97 36.05
N PHE A 119 15.36 3.87 34.96
CA PHE A 119 16.79 4.08 35.00
C PHE A 119 17.14 5.54 35.34
N VAL A 120 16.42 6.51 34.78
CA VAL A 120 16.55 7.92 35.17
C VAL A 120 16.17 8.10 36.65
N SER A 121 15.00 7.61 37.06
CA SER A 121 14.48 7.77 38.42
C SER A 121 15.38 7.14 39.49
N SER A 122 15.97 5.97 39.18
CA SER A 122 16.87 5.27 40.12
C SER A 122 18.20 6.01 40.34
N ASN A 123 18.66 6.77 39.34
CA ASN A 123 19.92 7.53 39.43
C ASN A 123 19.73 8.92 40.09
N VAL A 124 18.51 9.48 40.06
CA VAL A 124 18.25 10.83 40.65
C VAL A 124 18.41 10.84 42.15
N GLY A 125 17.90 9.83 42.86
CA GLY A 125 17.97 9.76 44.35
C GLY A 125 19.41 9.68 44.87
N PRO A 126 20.26 8.77 44.40
CA PRO A 126 21.69 8.75 44.74
C PRO A 126 22.37 10.07 44.38
N LEU A 127 22.19 10.61 43.18
CA LEU A 127 22.78 11.88 42.77
C LEU A 127 22.43 13.05 43.72
N GLN A 128 21.15 13.11 44.17
CA GLN A 128 20.73 14.11 45.14
C GLN A 128 21.47 13.97 46.47
N ARG A 129 21.69 12.75 46.96
CA ARG A 129 22.46 12.50 48.20
C ARG A 129 23.92 12.93 48.04
N ASP A 130 24.56 12.54 46.96
CA ASP A 130 25.96 12.85 46.67
C ASP A 130 26.18 14.37 46.56
N ILE A 131 25.25 15.08 45.93
CA ILE A 131 25.26 16.53 45.84
C ILE A 131 25.07 17.16 47.23
N GLN A 132 24.17 16.62 48.08
CA GLN A 132 23.93 17.10 49.43
C GLN A 132 25.16 16.92 50.31
N ASP A 133 25.87 15.81 50.19
CA ASP A 133 27.11 15.54 50.92
C ASP A 133 28.22 16.53 50.52
N LEU A 134 28.35 16.82 49.20
CA LEU A 134 29.26 17.85 48.70
C LEU A 134 28.91 19.25 49.20
N LEU A 135 27.61 19.60 49.20
CA LEU A 135 27.17 20.92 49.73
C LEU A 135 27.46 21.05 51.20
N SER A 136 27.22 19.99 51.99
CA SER A 136 27.53 19.99 53.44
C SER A 136 29.02 20.17 53.72
N LEU A 137 29.88 19.56 52.88
CA LEU A 137 31.33 19.75 52.99
C LEU A 137 31.75 21.19 52.62
N ILE A 138 31.12 21.76 51.55
CA ILE A 138 31.35 23.17 51.15
C ILE A 138 30.93 24.12 52.25
N ASP A 139 29.77 23.92 52.88
CA ASP A 139 29.27 24.71 53.99
C ASP A 139 30.24 24.64 55.20
N SER A 140 30.75 23.45 55.52
CA SER A 140 31.76 23.24 56.54
C SER A 140 33.05 23.99 56.24
N TYR A 141 33.46 23.96 54.96
CA TYR A 141 34.65 24.68 54.51
C TYR A 141 34.47 26.24 54.57
N GLN A 142 33.26 26.72 54.17
CA GLN A 142 32.93 28.16 54.22
C GLN A 142 32.80 28.70 55.63
N SER A 143 32.48 27.87 56.59
CA SER A 143 32.38 28.27 58.02
C SER A 143 33.75 28.50 58.68
N LEU A 144 34.83 28.09 58.01
CA LEU A 144 36.18 28.37 58.48
C LEU A 144 36.47 29.86 58.41
N GLY A 145 36.98 30.42 59.46
CA GLY A 145 37.45 31.84 59.57
C GLY A 145 38.70 32.09 58.69
N GLN A 146 39.13 33.33 58.63
CA GLN A 146 40.34 33.73 57.89
C GLN A 146 41.65 33.08 58.41
N SER A 147 41.63 32.51 59.63
CA SER A 147 42.79 31.82 60.24
C SER A 147 42.25 30.56 60.98
N PRO A 148 41.94 29.46 60.25
CA PRO A 148 41.39 28.26 60.85
C PRO A 148 42.39 27.61 61.83
N THR A 149 41.86 27.04 62.90
CA THR A 149 42.63 26.25 63.85
C THR A 149 43.05 24.88 63.26
N ALA A 150 44.10 24.29 63.82
CA ALA A 150 44.57 22.97 63.43
C ALA A 150 43.48 21.88 63.62
N GLU A 151 42.61 22.01 64.62
CA GLU A 151 41.50 21.10 64.91
C GLU A 151 40.38 21.24 63.90
N GLU A 152 40.02 22.45 63.47
CA GLU A 152 39.03 22.69 62.41
C GLU A 152 39.48 22.13 61.09
N MET A 153 40.78 22.35 60.74
CA MET A 153 41.34 21.73 59.49
C MET A 153 41.38 20.20 59.54
N GLN A 154 41.71 19.59 60.67
CA GLN A 154 41.68 18.15 60.84
C GLN A 154 40.25 17.59 60.69
N THR A 155 39.27 18.31 61.20
CA THR A 155 37.86 17.89 61.08
C THR A 155 37.42 17.83 59.63
N ILE A 156 37.73 18.85 58.81
CA ILE A 156 37.39 18.86 57.39
C ILE A 156 38.18 17.80 56.60
N GLN A 157 39.46 17.63 56.92
CA GLN A 157 40.25 16.57 56.31
C GLN A 157 39.68 15.17 56.60
N LYS A 158 39.17 14.98 57.81
CA LYS A 158 38.49 13.73 58.15
C LYS A 158 37.17 13.59 57.39
N GLN A 159 36.33 14.61 57.27
CA GLN A 159 35.12 14.60 56.47
C GLN A 159 35.40 14.29 54.98
N CYS A 160 36.41 14.91 54.38
CA CYS A 160 36.83 14.64 53.01
C CYS A 160 37.26 13.17 52.82
N LYS A 161 37.95 12.61 53.81
CA LYS A 161 38.40 11.21 53.75
C LYS A 161 37.27 10.22 53.98
N ASP A 162 36.34 10.54 54.89
CA ASP A 162 35.16 9.71 55.18
C ASP A 162 34.19 9.71 54.02
N LEU A 163 34.07 10.79 53.26
CA LEU A 163 33.25 10.90 52.03
C LEU A 163 33.89 10.32 50.79
N ASP A 164 35.19 9.98 50.80
CA ASP A 164 35.95 9.57 49.62
C ASP A 164 35.61 10.42 48.36
N ILE A 165 36.09 11.66 48.41
CA ILE A 165 35.74 12.68 47.40
C ILE A 165 36.04 12.23 45.97
N ASP A 166 37.06 11.43 45.75
CA ASP A 166 37.39 10.95 44.38
C ASP A 166 36.40 9.89 43.89
N PHE A 167 35.95 9.02 44.77
CA PHE A 167 34.85 8.09 44.49
C PHE A 167 33.54 8.85 44.22
N LEU A 168 33.17 9.80 45.08
CA LEU A 168 31.97 10.61 44.95
C LEU A 168 31.91 11.38 43.62
N LYS A 169 33.01 11.95 43.15
CA LYS A 169 33.08 12.62 41.83
C LYS A 169 32.83 11.64 40.70
N GLN A 170 33.39 10.41 40.77
CA GLN A 170 33.18 9.39 39.75
C GLN A 170 31.74 8.88 39.76
N GLU A 171 31.14 8.69 40.95
CA GLU A 171 29.76 8.25 41.10
C GLU A 171 28.80 9.30 40.53
N ILE A 172 28.93 10.57 40.86
CA ILE A 172 28.16 11.67 40.30
C ILE A 172 28.23 11.65 38.76
N HIS A 173 29.44 11.49 38.21
CA HIS A 173 29.60 11.47 36.76
C HIS A 173 28.89 10.26 36.11
N MET A 174 28.97 9.08 36.71
CA MET A 174 28.27 7.91 36.25
C MET A 174 26.75 8.04 36.33
N LEU A 175 26.22 8.59 37.43
CA LEU A 175 24.81 8.85 37.65
C LEU A 175 24.24 9.84 36.63
N MET A 176 24.95 10.95 36.40
CA MET A 176 24.58 11.95 35.38
C MET A 176 24.55 11.34 33.97
N LYS A 177 25.57 10.56 33.62
CA LYS A 177 25.60 9.85 32.32
C LYS A 177 24.44 8.87 32.16
N GLY A 178 24.09 8.15 33.22
CA GLY A 178 22.93 7.25 33.26
C GLY A 178 21.60 8.00 33.02
N ILE A 179 21.44 9.18 33.63
CA ILE A 179 20.26 10.03 33.44
C ILE A 179 20.20 10.55 32.00
N GLU A 180 21.31 11.01 31.44
CA GLU A 180 21.40 11.47 30.04
C GLU A 180 21.04 10.36 29.05
N GLU A 181 21.63 9.18 29.19
CA GLU A 181 21.34 8.02 28.33
C GLU A 181 19.88 7.56 28.41
N GLY A 182 19.30 7.52 29.63
CA GLY A 182 17.91 7.19 29.86
C GLY A 182 16.96 8.21 29.21
N SER A 183 17.25 9.51 29.37
CA SER A 183 16.49 10.59 28.74
C SER A 183 16.53 10.54 27.22
N LYS A 184 17.71 10.37 26.63
CA LYS A 184 17.91 10.23 25.19
C LYS A 184 17.12 9.04 24.63
N ARG A 185 17.19 7.89 25.30
CA ARG A 185 16.46 6.69 24.90
C ARG A 185 14.94 6.86 24.98
N THR A 186 14.44 7.55 26.02
CA THR A 186 13.01 7.90 26.13
C THR A 186 12.57 8.75 24.94
N ALA A 187 13.34 9.78 24.60
CA ALA A 187 13.05 10.68 23.47
C ALA A 187 13.04 9.91 22.12
N GLU A 188 13.96 8.97 21.92
CA GLU A 188 14.00 8.11 20.73
C GLU A 188 12.75 7.23 20.60
N ILE A 189 12.30 6.60 21.70
CA ILE A 189 11.09 5.80 21.72
C ILE A 189 9.85 6.64 21.41
N VAL A 190 9.70 7.81 22.06
CA VAL A 190 8.58 8.74 21.82
C VAL A 190 8.57 9.24 20.39
N ARG A 191 9.74 9.58 19.83
CA ARG A 191 9.87 9.99 18.43
C ARG A 191 9.45 8.85 17.46
N GLY A 192 9.93 7.62 17.71
CA GLY A 192 9.54 6.43 16.94
C GLY A 192 8.03 6.19 16.98
N LEU A 193 7.44 6.31 18.18
CA LEU A 193 5.99 6.16 18.37
C LEU A 193 5.20 7.23 17.60
N ARG A 194 5.66 8.48 17.65
CA ARG A 194 5.02 9.60 16.93
C ARG A 194 5.07 9.39 15.41
N ILE A 195 6.20 8.90 14.88
CA ILE A 195 6.33 8.58 13.44
C ILE A 195 5.39 7.42 13.06
N PHE A 196 5.33 6.37 13.90
CA PHE A 196 4.45 5.22 13.69
C PHE A 196 2.96 5.57 13.80
N ALA A 197 2.58 6.39 14.80
CA ALA A 197 1.19 6.81 15.04
C ALA A 197 0.73 7.93 14.11
N ARG A 198 1.65 8.54 13.34
CA ARG A 198 1.31 9.66 12.46
C ARG A 198 0.26 9.20 11.45
N THR A 199 -0.93 9.78 11.56
CA THR A 199 -1.94 9.70 10.51
C THR A 199 -1.43 10.62 9.40
N ASP A 200 -0.75 10.04 8.44
CA ASP A 200 -0.23 10.82 7.32
C ASP A 200 -1.42 11.49 6.63
N LYS A 201 -1.39 12.82 6.59
CA LYS A 201 -2.05 13.51 5.51
C LYS A 201 -1.53 12.84 4.24
N ASP A 202 -2.40 12.51 3.30
CA ASP A 202 -2.06 11.84 2.02
C ASP A 202 -1.08 12.69 1.15
N THR A 203 0.02 13.13 1.77
CA THR A 203 1.07 13.94 1.13
C THR A 203 2.40 13.18 1.20
N LEU A 204 2.94 12.95 0.02
CA LEU A 204 4.31 12.44 -0.14
C LEU A 204 5.30 13.46 0.42
N VAL A 205 6.29 12.96 1.15
CA VAL A 205 7.40 13.78 1.66
C VAL A 205 8.72 13.09 1.34
N PRO A 206 9.82 13.85 1.14
CA PRO A 206 11.14 13.26 1.12
C PRO A 206 11.42 12.54 2.44
N GLY A 207 11.88 11.30 2.39
CA GLY A 207 12.15 10.49 3.58
C GLY A 207 13.26 9.50 3.36
N ASN A 208 14.03 9.24 4.42
CA ASN A 208 15.08 8.23 4.43
C ASN A 208 14.51 6.90 4.94
N ILE A 209 14.60 5.85 4.13
CA ILE A 209 14.05 4.53 4.48
C ILE A 209 14.72 3.93 5.72
N ASN A 210 15.99 4.26 5.98
CA ASN A 210 16.69 3.81 7.18
C ASN A 210 16.06 4.40 8.45
N GLU A 211 15.54 5.62 8.40
CA GLU A 211 14.79 6.21 9.52
C GLU A 211 13.48 5.47 9.78
N CYS A 212 12.77 5.08 8.71
CA CYS A 212 11.57 4.25 8.81
C CYS A 212 11.87 2.90 9.44
N ILE A 213 12.94 2.22 9.02
CA ILE A 213 13.37 0.95 9.59
C ILE A 213 13.74 1.12 11.07
N ASN A 214 14.58 2.11 11.39
CA ASN A 214 15.04 2.34 12.76
C ASN A 214 13.88 2.67 13.71
N SER A 215 12.98 3.58 13.31
CA SER A 215 11.81 3.94 14.12
C SER A 215 10.90 2.75 14.37
N THR A 216 10.66 1.91 13.34
CA THR A 216 9.86 0.69 13.48
C THR A 216 10.52 -0.33 14.41
N VAL A 217 11.82 -0.59 14.25
CA VAL A 217 12.55 -1.54 15.11
C VAL A 217 12.58 -1.07 16.57
N VAL A 218 12.73 0.24 16.82
CA VAL A 218 12.66 0.81 18.18
C VAL A 218 11.30 0.54 18.82
N VAL A 219 10.21 0.82 18.11
CA VAL A 219 8.84 0.58 18.61
C VAL A 219 8.57 -0.91 18.84
N MET A 220 9.10 -1.77 17.95
CA MET A 220 8.91 -3.23 18.05
C MET A 220 9.85 -3.92 19.03
N LYS A 221 10.76 -3.21 19.70
CA LYS A 221 11.75 -3.80 20.60
C LYS A 221 11.11 -4.62 21.73
N GLY A 222 9.99 -4.16 22.26
CA GLY A 222 9.22 -4.89 23.28
C GLY A 222 8.66 -6.23 22.78
N VAL A 223 8.39 -6.34 21.48
CA VAL A 223 7.88 -7.58 20.85
C VAL A 223 9.04 -8.51 20.41
N THR A 224 10.19 -7.94 20.07
CA THR A 224 11.36 -8.70 19.55
C THR A 224 12.25 -9.22 20.67
N LYS A 225 12.40 -8.47 21.77
CA LYS A 225 13.33 -8.77 22.87
C LYS A 225 12.96 -10.10 23.55
N GLY A 226 13.92 -11.01 23.64
CA GLY A 226 13.72 -12.34 24.24
C GLY A 226 12.99 -13.35 23.33
N HIS A 227 12.58 -12.94 22.13
CA HIS A 227 11.89 -13.81 21.17
C HIS A 227 12.69 -14.09 19.91
N VAL A 228 13.51 -13.14 19.47
CA VAL A 228 14.27 -13.25 18.22
C VAL A 228 15.47 -12.29 18.24
N THR A 229 16.55 -12.67 17.57
CA THR A 229 17.69 -11.78 17.30
C THR A 229 17.44 -10.99 16.03
N VAL A 230 17.43 -9.66 16.12
CA VAL A 230 17.27 -8.77 14.95
C VAL A 230 18.65 -8.25 14.54
N LEU A 231 19.11 -8.66 13.36
CA LEU A 231 20.34 -8.17 12.73
C LEU A 231 20.01 -7.06 11.74
N ARG A 232 20.78 -5.99 11.75
CA ARG A 232 20.60 -4.85 10.86
C ARG A 232 21.85 -4.60 10.04
N GLU A 233 21.71 -4.63 8.72
CA GLU A 233 22.75 -4.36 7.72
C GLU A 233 22.28 -3.16 6.89
N MET A 234 22.52 -1.96 7.40
CA MET A 234 22.00 -0.72 6.84
C MET A 234 23.06 -0.04 5.95
N CYS A 235 22.65 0.39 4.76
CA CYS A 235 23.51 1.22 3.90
C CYS A 235 23.66 2.62 4.51
N SER A 236 24.90 3.12 4.69
CA SER A 236 25.19 4.42 5.33
C SER A 236 24.67 5.61 4.52
N ASP A 237 24.82 5.56 3.18
CA ASP A 237 24.57 6.67 2.27
C ASP A 237 23.19 6.54 1.55
N MET A 238 22.17 6.09 2.29
CA MET A 238 20.84 5.87 1.75
C MET A 238 20.21 7.16 1.23
N PRO A 239 19.83 7.23 -0.06
CA PRO A 239 19.17 8.40 -0.62
C PRO A 239 17.76 8.58 -0.06
N GLU A 240 17.32 9.83 0.00
CA GLU A 240 15.91 10.14 0.27
C GLU A 240 15.04 9.79 -0.93
N ILE A 241 13.84 9.31 -0.66
CA ILE A 241 12.80 9.01 -1.65
C ILE A 241 11.49 9.70 -1.27
N GLU A 242 10.67 10.03 -2.26
CA GLU A 242 9.30 10.50 -1.99
C GLU A 242 8.44 9.35 -1.46
N CYS A 243 7.99 9.47 -0.21
CA CYS A 243 7.27 8.40 0.45
C CYS A 243 6.22 8.90 1.45
N PHE A 244 5.41 7.98 1.94
CA PHE A 244 4.54 8.12 3.12
C PHE A 244 5.19 7.38 4.29
N PRO A 245 5.99 8.04 5.15
CA PRO A 245 6.79 7.35 6.16
C PRO A 245 5.96 6.48 7.12
N GLY A 246 4.78 6.94 7.53
CA GLY A 246 3.88 6.16 8.40
C GLY A 246 3.36 4.88 7.73
N LYS A 247 3.04 4.93 6.43
CA LYS A 247 2.62 3.74 5.66
C LYS A 247 3.79 2.76 5.49
N LEU A 248 5.00 3.26 5.20
CA LEU A 248 6.19 2.39 5.12
C LEU A 248 6.54 1.75 6.47
N ASN A 249 6.40 2.48 7.57
CA ASN A 249 6.56 1.91 8.91
C ASN A 249 5.59 0.75 9.15
N GLN A 250 4.33 0.89 8.71
CA GLN A 250 3.33 -0.17 8.80
C GLN A 250 3.73 -1.42 7.98
N VAL A 251 4.22 -1.23 6.76
CA VAL A 251 4.75 -2.35 5.93
C VAL A 251 5.88 -3.07 6.65
N ILE A 252 6.88 -2.32 7.12
CA ILE A 252 8.05 -2.87 7.81
C ILE A 252 7.62 -3.62 9.09
N ALA A 253 6.71 -3.04 9.89
CA ALA A 253 6.18 -3.67 11.08
C ALA A 253 5.44 -4.98 10.79
N ASN A 254 4.60 -5.01 9.75
CA ASN A 254 3.87 -6.20 9.33
C ASN A 254 4.84 -7.31 8.89
N LEU A 255 5.87 -6.97 8.11
CA LEU A 255 6.85 -7.95 7.66
C LEU A 255 7.71 -8.48 8.83
N ILE A 256 8.16 -7.61 9.74
CA ILE A 256 8.91 -8.04 10.94
C ILE A 256 8.04 -8.93 11.83
N THR A 257 6.76 -8.58 12.04
CA THR A 257 5.83 -9.40 12.83
C THR A 257 5.64 -10.78 12.22
N ASN A 258 5.46 -10.85 10.90
CA ASN A 258 5.35 -12.13 10.18
C ASN A 258 6.64 -12.95 10.28
N ALA A 259 7.80 -12.31 10.13
CA ALA A 259 9.11 -12.95 10.28
C ALA A 259 9.30 -13.54 11.70
N ILE A 260 8.98 -12.78 12.76
CA ILE A 260 9.05 -13.25 14.14
C ILE A 260 8.14 -14.49 14.35
N GLN A 261 6.91 -14.42 13.85
CA GLN A 261 5.95 -15.51 13.97
C GLN A 261 6.42 -16.76 13.21
N ALA A 262 6.95 -16.59 11.99
CA ALA A 262 7.48 -17.70 11.20
C ALA A 262 8.67 -18.39 11.85
N THR A 263 9.46 -17.70 12.68
CA THR A 263 10.59 -18.28 13.42
C THR A 263 10.19 -19.08 14.66
N ARG A 264 8.92 -19.02 15.09
CA ARG A 264 8.39 -19.78 16.27
C ARG A 264 8.17 -21.25 15.93
N ILE A 265 9.25 -21.93 15.59
CA ILE A 265 9.24 -23.37 15.29
C ILE A 265 9.40 -24.15 16.61
N PRO A 266 8.60 -25.22 16.87
CA PRO A 266 8.77 -26.06 18.03
C PRO A 266 10.22 -26.57 18.16
N GLY A 267 10.79 -26.52 19.38
CA GLY A 267 12.16 -26.95 19.64
C GLY A 267 13.26 -25.95 19.29
N ARG A 268 12.96 -24.79 18.74
CA ARG A 268 13.95 -23.74 18.44
C ARG A 268 13.98 -22.69 19.54
N ASN A 269 15.14 -22.47 20.16
CA ASN A 269 15.35 -21.43 21.17
C ASN A 269 15.36 -20.02 20.57
N ALA A 270 15.14 -19.00 21.39
CA ALA A 270 15.09 -17.60 20.97
C ALA A 270 16.38 -17.12 20.27
N ASP A 271 17.52 -17.53 20.77
CA ASP A 271 18.88 -17.17 20.24
C ASP A 271 19.12 -17.75 18.85
N GLN A 272 18.42 -18.83 18.47
CA GLN A 272 18.48 -19.45 17.14
C GLN A 272 17.51 -18.84 16.15
N ARG A 273 16.60 -17.96 16.62
CA ARG A 273 15.64 -17.26 15.80
C ARG A 273 16.24 -15.94 15.34
N VAL A 274 16.37 -15.77 14.05
CA VAL A 274 17.03 -14.60 13.47
C VAL A 274 16.12 -13.94 12.43
N VAL A 275 15.98 -12.64 12.58
CA VAL A 275 15.40 -11.78 11.54
C VAL A 275 16.48 -10.79 11.11
N ARG A 276 16.82 -10.79 9.82
CA ARG A 276 17.82 -9.88 9.25
C ARG A 276 17.11 -8.82 8.42
N ILE A 277 17.43 -7.57 8.67
CA ILE A 277 16.92 -6.42 7.92
C ILE A 277 18.10 -5.79 7.21
N ARG A 278 18.03 -5.70 5.89
CA ARG A 278 19.06 -5.09 5.04
C ARG A 278 18.44 -3.96 4.23
N SER A 279 19.17 -2.87 4.10
CA SER A 279 18.83 -1.80 3.16
C SER A 279 19.98 -1.60 2.18
N GLU A 280 19.64 -1.45 0.90
CA GLU A 280 20.56 -1.17 -0.18
C GLU A 280 19.88 -0.30 -1.25
N TYR A 281 20.65 0.26 -2.16
CA TYR A 281 20.10 0.98 -3.30
C TYR A 281 20.97 0.77 -4.56
N ASP A 282 20.33 0.95 -5.70
CA ASP A 282 21.00 1.07 -6.99
C ASP A 282 20.61 2.38 -7.69
N GLU A 283 20.83 2.47 -8.98
CA GLU A 283 20.49 3.67 -9.77
C GLU A 283 19.00 3.98 -9.78
N HIS A 284 18.13 2.96 -9.77
CA HIS A 284 16.69 3.09 -9.97
C HIS A 284 15.87 2.85 -8.70
N TYR A 285 16.34 1.97 -7.80
CA TYR A 285 15.55 1.50 -6.64
C TYR A 285 16.31 1.60 -5.33
N VAL A 286 15.57 1.94 -4.28
CA VAL A 286 15.91 1.62 -2.90
C VAL A 286 15.27 0.28 -2.57
N ARG A 287 16.05 -0.64 -1.99
CA ARG A 287 15.57 -1.97 -1.58
C ARG A 287 15.68 -2.15 -0.08
N VAL A 288 14.66 -2.78 0.48
CA VAL A 288 14.64 -3.23 1.87
C VAL A 288 14.33 -4.71 1.89
N SER A 289 15.26 -5.51 2.36
CA SER A 289 15.09 -6.95 2.56
C SER A 289 14.84 -7.25 4.03
N ILE A 290 13.81 -8.05 4.31
CA ILE A 290 13.49 -8.59 5.63
C ILE A 290 13.49 -10.12 5.49
N LYS A 291 14.53 -10.75 6.05
CA LYS A 291 14.77 -12.19 5.97
C LYS A 291 14.62 -12.85 7.31
N ASP A 292 13.84 -13.92 7.37
CA ASP A 292 13.73 -14.79 8.53
C ASP A 292 14.37 -16.17 8.26
N ASN A 293 14.68 -16.86 9.33
CA ASN A 293 15.10 -18.27 9.29
C ASN A 293 13.96 -19.20 9.77
N GLY A 294 12.71 -18.85 9.49
CA GLY A 294 11.51 -19.54 9.95
C GLY A 294 11.13 -20.79 9.17
N CYS A 295 9.85 -21.15 9.23
CA CYS A 295 9.30 -22.33 8.56
C CYS A 295 9.29 -22.25 7.03
N GLY A 296 9.41 -21.03 6.46
CA GLY A 296 9.27 -20.81 5.02
C GLY A 296 7.81 -20.93 4.55
N ILE A 297 7.63 -20.78 3.23
CA ILE A 297 6.33 -20.77 2.55
C ILE A 297 6.41 -21.79 1.41
N ASP A 298 5.39 -22.63 1.30
CA ASP A 298 5.23 -23.56 0.18
C ASP A 298 4.63 -22.89 -1.05
N ASP A 299 4.76 -23.50 -2.22
CA ASP A 299 4.34 -22.94 -3.52
C ASP A 299 2.83 -22.66 -3.56
N THR A 300 2.00 -23.51 -2.95
CA THR A 300 0.53 -23.34 -2.95
C THR A 300 0.08 -22.19 -2.06
N THR A 301 0.80 -21.95 -0.99
CA THR A 301 0.61 -20.81 -0.08
C THR A 301 1.16 -19.53 -0.72
N MET A 302 2.31 -19.59 -1.43
CA MET A 302 2.94 -18.45 -2.08
C MET A 302 2.00 -17.71 -3.03
N GLU A 303 1.18 -18.42 -3.79
CA GLU A 303 0.20 -17.82 -4.70
C GLU A 303 -0.88 -17.00 -3.97
N LYS A 304 -1.12 -17.28 -2.69
CA LYS A 304 -2.24 -16.74 -1.91
C LYS A 304 -1.83 -15.77 -0.80
N ILE A 305 -0.54 -15.62 -0.49
CA ILE A 305 -0.07 -14.80 0.65
C ILE A 305 -0.51 -13.34 0.60
N PHE A 306 -0.81 -12.82 -0.60
CA PHE A 306 -1.28 -11.43 -0.79
C PHE A 306 -2.80 -11.33 -0.97
N VAL A 307 -3.54 -12.46 -0.93
CA VAL A 307 -5.00 -12.44 -0.98
C VAL A 307 -5.53 -11.97 0.37
N PRO A 308 -6.39 -10.93 0.41
CA PRO A 308 -6.98 -10.46 1.66
C PRO A 308 -7.68 -11.58 2.42
N PHE A 309 -7.53 -11.58 3.76
CA PHE A 309 -8.08 -12.57 4.70
C PHE A 309 -7.47 -13.98 4.60
N TYR A 310 -6.55 -14.23 3.69
CA TYR A 310 -5.85 -15.49 3.63
C TYR A 310 -4.82 -15.59 4.76
N THR A 311 -4.90 -16.65 5.55
CA THR A 311 -3.97 -16.93 6.67
C THR A 311 -3.80 -18.42 6.87
N THR A 312 -2.59 -18.85 7.16
CA THR A 312 -2.25 -20.22 7.60
C THR A 312 -2.23 -20.37 9.12
N LYS A 313 -2.52 -19.30 9.86
CA LYS A 313 -2.51 -19.24 11.33
C LYS A 313 -3.84 -19.69 11.90
N ALA A 314 -3.84 -20.09 13.18
CA ALA A 314 -5.05 -20.45 13.90
C ALA A 314 -6.06 -19.26 13.94
N VAL A 315 -7.34 -19.59 14.08
CA VAL A 315 -8.42 -18.58 14.17
C VAL A 315 -8.14 -17.66 15.36
N GLY A 316 -8.07 -16.35 15.09
CA GLY A 316 -7.78 -15.31 16.09
C GLY A 316 -6.29 -14.94 16.20
N GLU A 317 -5.35 -15.67 15.58
CA GLU A 317 -3.92 -15.34 15.61
C GLU A 317 -3.43 -14.54 14.39
N GLY A 318 -4.25 -14.45 13.36
CA GLY A 318 -3.92 -13.70 12.16
C GLY A 318 -5.16 -13.17 11.43
N THR A 319 -5.13 -11.90 11.05
CA THR A 319 -6.23 -11.26 10.29
C THR A 319 -6.21 -11.62 8.80
N GLY A 320 -5.05 -12.07 8.29
CA GLY A 320 -4.84 -12.30 6.86
C GLY A 320 -4.80 -11.02 6.01
N LEU A 321 -4.76 -9.84 6.65
CA LEU A 321 -4.76 -8.55 5.96
C LEU A 321 -3.37 -7.93 5.84
N GLY A 322 -2.43 -8.24 6.74
CA GLY A 322 -1.15 -7.56 6.84
C GLY A 322 -0.32 -7.55 5.56
N LEU A 323 -0.21 -8.68 4.85
CA LEU A 323 0.54 -8.75 3.59
C LEU A 323 -0.22 -8.09 2.42
N ALA A 324 -1.55 -8.19 2.38
CA ALA A 324 -2.37 -7.51 1.38
C ALA A 324 -2.25 -5.99 1.52
N ILE A 325 -2.29 -5.45 2.75
CA ILE A 325 -2.07 -4.03 3.05
C ILE A 325 -0.65 -3.62 2.68
N ALA A 326 0.36 -4.43 3.04
CA ALA A 326 1.74 -4.14 2.69
C ALA A 326 1.93 -4.02 1.17
N ARG A 327 1.33 -4.93 0.39
CA ARG A 327 1.35 -4.86 -1.06
C ARG A 327 0.69 -3.59 -1.59
N GLY A 328 -0.52 -3.26 -1.14
CA GLY A 328 -1.22 -2.04 -1.56
C GLY A 328 -0.43 -0.76 -1.25
N ILE A 329 0.21 -0.68 -0.08
CA ILE A 329 1.07 0.45 0.29
C ILE A 329 2.28 0.55 -0.64
N ILE A 330 2.95 -0.55 -0.95
CA ILE A 330 4.12 -0.54 -1.84
C ILE A 330 3.72 -0.20 -3.28
N GLU A 331 2.58 -0.70 -3.76
CA GLU A 331 2.00 -0.31 -5.07
C GLU A 331 1.67 1.19 -5.12
N GLU A 332 1.15 1.78 -4.03
CA GLU A 332 0.92 3.23 -3.92
C GLU A 332 2.23 4.05 -4.02
N HIS A 333 3.36 3.45 -3.62
CA HIS A 333 4.69 4.02 -3.81
C HIS A 333 5.29 3.71 -5.19
N LEU A 334 4.53 3.15 -6.13
CA LEU A 334 5.00 2.68 -7.44
C LEU A 334 6.12 1.63 -7.34
N GLY A 335 6.15 0.90 -6.22
CA GLY A 335 7.10 -0.14 -5.92
C GLY A 335 6.52 -1.54 -6.14
N ARG A 336 7.33 -2.56 -5.81
CA ARG A 336 6.89 -3.96 -5.81
C ARG A 336 7.48 -4.72 -4.62
N ILE A 337 6.82 -5.81 -4.24
CA ILE A 337 7.31 -6.76 -3.24
C ILE A 337 7.73 -8.04 -3.97
N GLU A 338 8.96 -8.46 -3.74
CA GLU A 338 9.50 -9.74 -4.18
C GLU A 338 9.60 -10.66 -2.96
N VAL A 339 9.30 -11.95 -3.15
CA VAL A 339 9.34 -12.94 -2.06
C VAL A 339 10.18 -14.13 -2.50
N ILE A 340 11.18 -14.45 -1.70
CA ILE A 340 12.06 -15.62 -1.88
C ILE A 340 11.87 -16.51 -0.66
N SER A 341 11.28 -17.69 -0.83
CA SER A 341 11.03 -18.59 0.28
C SER A 341 11.10 -20.05 -0.16
N ALA A 342 11.42 -20.91 0.79
CA ALA A 342 11.30 -22.36 0.63
C ALA A 342 10.98 -23.00 1.96
N PRO A 343 10.16 -24.08 2.01
CA PRO A 343 9.83 -24.79 3.21
C PRO A 343 11.05 -25.20 4.04
N GLY A 344 11.07 -24.84 5.31
CA GLY A 344 12.18 -25.11 6.24
C GLY A 344 13.40 -24.21 6.12
N LYS A 345 13.49 -23.33 5.11
CA LYS A 345 14.65 -22.43 4.86
C LYS A 345 14.39 -20.97 5.26
N GLY A 346 13.16 -20.64 5.68
CA GLY A 346 12.73 -19.29 5.98
C GLY A 346 12.25 -18.52 4.75
N SER A 347 11.97 -17.24 4.93
CA SER A 347 11.46 -16.36 3.88
C SER A 347 12.25 -15.07 3.85
N GLU A 348 12.34 -14.47 2.67
CA GLU A 348 12.92 -13.15 2.45
C GLU A 348 11.93 -12.32 1.65
N PHE A 349 11.46 -11.21 2.23
CA PHE A 349 10.61 -10.22 1.58
C PHE A 349 11.47 -9.03 1.18
N ILE A 350 11.47 -8.68 -0.10
CA ILE A 350 12.28 -7.59 -0.66
C ILE A 350 11.32 -6.53 -1.19
N LEU A 351 11.37 -5.35 -0.59
CA LEU A 351 10.64 -4.17 -1.04
C LEU A 351 11.50 -3.42 -2.05
N HIS A 352 10.96 -3.16 -3.23
CA HIS A 352 11.60 -2.33 -4.24
C HIS A 352 10.83 -1.01 -4.33
N LEU A 353 11.47 0.10 -3.96
CA LEU A 353 10.90 1.44 -3.99
C LEU A 353 11.66 2.29 -5.01
N PRO A 354 10.99 2.94 -5.97
CA PRO A 354 11.68 3.75 -6.97
C PRO A 354 12.34 4.97 -6.33
N ARG A 355 13.57 5.27 -6.74
CA ARG A 355 14.29 6.47 -6.31
C ARG A 355 13.68 7.73 -6.91
N ASN A 356 13.22 7.63 -8.15
CA ASN A 356 12.59 8.72 -8.88
C ASN A 356 11.18 8.30 -9.33
N ARG A 357 10.17 8.87 -8.71
CA ARG A 357 8.77 8.53 -9.00
C ARG A 357 8.36 8.88 -10.43
N ASN A 358 8.92 9.97 -10.99
CA ASN A 358 8.60 10.41 -12.35
C ASN A 358 9.11 9.43 -13.43
N GLU A 359 10.22 8.76 -13.19
CA GLU A 359 10.76 7.72 -14.09
C GLU A 359 9.93 6.44 -14.01
N ALA A 360 9.53 6.04 -12.81
CA ALA A 360 8.69 4.86 -12.60
C ALA A 360 7.32 4.98 -13.30
N THR A 361 6.73 6.17 -13.31
CA THR A 361 5.44 6.42 -14.00
C THR A 361 5.58 6.33 -15.53
N ARG A 362 6.75 6.70 -16.09
CA ARG A 362 7.01 6.60 -17.55
C ARG A 362 7.25 5.18 -18.03
N THR A 363 7.73 4.30 -17.17
CA THR A 363 8.04 2.89 -17.51
C THR A 363 6.79 2.00 -17.35
N ALA A 364 5.77 2.46 -16.62
CA ALA A 364 4.52 1.74 -16.40
C ALA A 364 3.37 2.13 -17.37
N ALA A 365 3.56 3.18 -18.19
CA ALA A 365 2.65 3.64 -19.24
C ALA A 365 3.11 3.15 -20.61
#